data_0ca28c747b45522473546de4eed6e2f7
#
_entry.id   0ca28c747b45522473546de4eed6e2f7
#
_cell.length_a   1.000
_cell.length_b   1.000
_cell.length_c   1.000
_cell.angle_alpha   90.00
_cell.angle_beta   90.00
_cell.angle_gamma   90.00
#
_symmetry.space_group_name_H-M   'P 1'
#
loop_
_entity.id
_entity.type
_entity.pdbx_description
1 polymer ?
#
loop_
_entity_poly.entity_id
_entity_poly.type
_entity_poly.pdbx_seq_one_letter_code
_entity_poly.pdbx_strand_id
1 'polypeptide(L)' 'MKKSKSLAEYAMRKWMESEGLAMEHFKLEMTGSREAVLKDGNGDQMGLEYEPDNHVVIPEGMWI' A
#
# COMPACT_ATOMS: atom_id res chain seq x y z
N MET A 1 8.61 4.59 -18.34
CA MET A 1 8.30 4.41 -18.08
C MET A 1 7.91 3.78 -17.23
N LYS A 2 8.09 3.69 -16.57
CA LYS A 2 7.63 3.08 -15.95
C LYS A 2 7.00 3.44 -14.95
N LYS A 3 6.57 3.40 -14.53
CA LYS A 3 5.74 3.72 -13.69
C LYS A 3 5.68 2.73 -12.64
N SER A 4 4.59 2.32 -12.05
CA SER A 4 4.48 1.27 -11.06
C SER A 4 4.98 -0.04 -11.61
N LYS A 5 5.55 -0.87 -10.78
CA LYS A 5 6.00 -2.17 -11.21
C LYS A 5 4.86 -3.12 -11.42
N SER A 6 3.75 -2.87 -10.75
CA SER A 6 2.61 -3.75 -10.87
C SER A 6 1.35 -2.95 -10.65
N LEU A 7 0.25 -3.53 -11.09
CA LEU A 7 -1.05 -2.92 -10.88
C LEU A 7 -1.37 -2.82 -9.40
N ALA A 8 -0.95 -3.81 -8.63
CA ALA A 8 -1.18 -3.79 -7.20
C ALA A 8 -0.47 -2.63 -6.53
N GLU A 9 0.77 -2.38 -6.92
CA GLU A 9 1.50 -1.26 -6.35
C GLU A 9 0.84 0.05 -6.71
N TYR A 10 0.41 0.18 -7.95
CA TYR A 10 -0.26 1.39 -8.38
C TYR A 10 -1.55 1.61 -7.57
N ALA A 11 -2.32 0.54 -7.39
CA ALA A 11 -3.56 0.63 -6.66
C ALA A 11 -3.32 1.03 -5.21
N MET A 12 -2.26 0.50 -4.62
CA MET A 12 -1.95 0.81 -3.24
C MET A 12 -1.52 2.26 -3.06
N ARG A 13 -0.79 2.79 -4.03
CA ARG A 13 -0.39 4.19 -3.98
C ARG A 13 -1.60 5.11 -4.13
N LYS A 14 -2.54 4.74 -4.98
CA LYS A 14 -3.77 5.49 -5.11
C LYS A 14 -4.60 5.43 -3.84
N TRP A 15 -4.61 4.25 -3.22
CA TRP A 15 -5.33 4.09 -1.97
C TRP A 15 -4.74 4.98 -0.88
N MET A 16 -3.42 5.03 -0.79
CA MET A 16 -2.76 5.90 0.17
C MET A 16 -3.14 7.34 -0.04
N GLU A 17 -3.18 7.76 -1.30
CA GLU A 17 -3.52 9.11 -1.63
C GLU A 17 -4.94 9.44 -1.20
N SER A 18 -5.86 8.52 -1.45
CA SER A 18 -7.26 8.75 -1.11
C SER A 18 -7.49 8.76 0.41
N GLU A 19 -6.60 8.07 1.15
CA GLU A 19 -6.70 8.08 2.59
C GLU A 19 -5.97 9.25 3.23
N GLY A 20 -5.34 10.06 2.42
CA GLY A 20 -4.62 11.21 2.94
C GLY A 20 -3.25 10.88 3.51
N LEU A 21 -2.69 9.76 3.12
CA LEU A 21 -1.38 9.34 3.61
C LEU A 21 -0.29 9.90 2.71
N ALA A 22 0.53 10.76 3.25
CA ALA A 22 1.59 11.38 2.47
C ALA A 22 2.73 10.41 2.24
N MET A 23 3.14 10.27 0.99
CA MET A 23 4.20 9.35 0.64
C MET A 23 5.52 9.67 1.33
N GLU A 24 5.71 10.91 1.68
CA GLU A 24 6.96 11.31 2.34
C GLU A 24 7.01 10.89 3.80
N HIS A 25 5.87 10.52 4.37
CA HIS A 25 5.81 10.09 5.77
C HIS A 25 5.61 8.59 5.90
N PHE A 26 5.37 7.91 4.79
CA PHE A 26 5.09 6.49 4.80
C PHE A 26 5.93 5.81 3.73
N LYS A 27 6.25 4.57 3.99
CA LYS A 27 7.00 3.78 3.03
C LYS A 27 6.17 2.57 2.65
N LEU A 28 5.96 2.39 1.37
CA LEU A 28 5.24 1.25 0.86
C LEU A 28 6.24 0.23 0.35
N GLU A 29 6.16 -0.97 0.85
CA GLU A 29 7.11 -2.00 0.49
C GLU A 29 6.34 -3.23 0.02
N MET A 30 6.51 -3.56 -1.26
CA MET A 30 5.83 -4.72 -1.80
C MET A 30 6.49 -5.99 -1.28
N THR A 31 5.68 -6.89 -0.76
CA THR A 31 6.18 -8.16 -0.25
C THR A 31 5.77 -9.33 -1.14
N GLY A 32 4.90 -9.05 -2.10
CA GLY A 32 4.46 -10.06 -3.05
C GLY A 32 3.81 -9.35 -4.21
N SER A 33 3.23 -10.11 -5.12
CA SER A 33 2.61 -9.50 -6.30
C SER A 33 1.35 -8.73 -5.96
N ARG A 34 0.71 -9.05 -4.84
CA ARG A 34 -0.51 -8.38 -4.42
C ARG A 34 -0.47 -7.94 -2.97
N GLU A 35 0.67 -8.07 -2.33
CA GLU A 35 0.78 -7.80 -0.91
C GLU A 35 1.88 -6.81 -0.64
N ALA A 36 1.67 -6.01 0.37
CA ALA A 36 2.66 -5.02 0.72
C ALA A 36 2.55 -4.68 2.20
N VAL A 37 3.56 -4.00 2.67
CA VAL A 37 3.57 -3.48 4.04
C VAL A 37 3.74 -1.99 3.95
N LEU A 38 2.91 -1.29 4.69
CA LEU A 38 3.00 0.16 4.79
C LEU A 38 3.60 0.49 6.14
N LYS A 39 4.68 1.25 6.12
CA LYS A 39 5.40 1.60 7.34
C LYS A 39 5.38 3.09 7.54
N ASP A 40 5.23 3.52 8.78
CA ASP A 40 5.30 4.95 9.06
C ASP A 40 6.61 5.29 9.73
N GLY A 41 6.80 6.54 10.07
CA GLY A 41 8.04 7.00 10.65
C GLY A 41 8.24 6.60 12.10
N ASN A 42 7.21 6.11 12.74
CA ASN A 42 7.28 5.71 14.13
C ASN A 42 7.57 4.22 14.31
N GLY A 43 7.67 3.51 13.20
CA GLY A 43 7.93 2.09 13.28
C GLY A 43 6.70 1.21 13.21
N ASP A 44 5.53 1.81 13.11
CA ASP A 44 4.31 1.04 12.95
C ASP A 44 4.18 0.53 11.53
N GLN A 45 3.56 -0.61 11.38
CA GLN A 45 3.38 -1.23 10.08
C GLN A 45 1.96 -1.72 9.94
N MET A 46 1.52 -1.80 8.68
CA MET A 46 0.21 -2.33 8.37
C MET A 46 0.31 -3.07 7.05
N GLY A 47 -0.28 -4.25 7.01
CA GLY A 47 -0.31 -5.03 5.79
C GLY A 47 -1.38 -4.53 4.85
N LEU A 48 -1.11 -4.62 3.55
CA LEU A 48 -2.07 -4.28 2.52
C LEU A 48 -2.16 -5.41 1.53
N GLU A 49 -3.34 -5.65 1.03
CA GLU A 49 -3.56 -6.65 0.01
C GLU A 49 -4.40 -6.05 -1.11
N TYR A 50 -4.01 -6.32 -2.35
CA TYR A 50 -4.77 -5.86 -3.50
C TYR A 50 -5.69 -6.97 -3.96
N GLU A 51 -6.98 -6.65 -4.09
CA GLU A 51 -7.97 -7.57 -4.58
C GLU A 51 -8.24 -7.26 -6.05
N PRO A 52 -7.73 -8.08 -6.96
CA PRO A 52 -7.84 -7.75 -8.38
C PRO A 52 -9.25 -7.86 -8.95
N ASP A 53 -10.08 -8.70 -8.37
CA ASP A 53 -11.43 -8.86 -8.88
C ASP A 53 -12.25 -7.61 -8.72
N ASN A 54 -12.06 -6.93 -7.60
CA ASN A 54 -12.81 -5.71 -7.29
C ASN A 54 -11.97 -4.46 -7.41
N HIS A 55 -10.69 -4.62 -7.70
CA HIS A 55 -9.76 -3.50 -7.84
C HIS A 55 -9.72 -2.66 -6.57
N VAL A 56 -9.68 -3.31 -5.42
CA VAL A 56 -9.66 -2.60 -4.16
C VAL A 56 -8.44 -3.01 -3.35
N VAL A 57 -8.03 -2.13 -2.46
CA VAL A 57 -6.94 -2.39 -1.53
C VAL A 57 -7.54 -2.64 -0.16
N ILE A 58 -7.16 -3.74 0.46
CA ILE A 58 -7.69 -4.14 1.74
C ILE A 58 -6.60 -4.04 2.79
N PRO A 59 -6.75 -3.14 3.76
CA PRO A 59 -5.78 -3.10 4.84
C PRO A 59 -5.95 -4.30 5.75
N GLU A 60 -4.82 -4.91 6.08
CA GLU A 60 -4.82 -6.07 6.95
C GLU A 60 -4.06 -5.74 8.20
N GLY A 61 -4.72 -5.76 9.30
CA GLY A 61 -4.10 -5.37 10.52
C GLY A 61 -4.28 -3.89 10.72
N MET A 62 -3.95 -3.46 11.89
CA MET A 62 -4.16 -2.09 12.29
C MET A 62 -2.89 -1.53 12.85
N TRP A 63 -2.84 -0.21 12.90
CA TRP A 63 -1.74 0.45 13.56
C TRP A 63 -1.76 0.08 15.04
N ILE A 64 -0.63 -0.21 15.55
CA ILE A 64 -0.54 -0.60 16.95
C ILE A 64 0.27 0.38 17.74
#